data_1068fa993373c2615d21bf229a9d1775
#
_entry.id   1068fa993373c2615d21bf229a9d1775
#
_cell.length_a   1.000
_cell.length_b   1.000
_cell.length_c   1.000
_cell.angle_alpha   90.00
_cell.angle_beta   90.00
_cell.angle_gamma   90.00
#
_symmetry.space_group_name_H-M   'P 1'
#
loop_
_entity.id
_entity.type
_entity.pdbx_description
1 polymer ?
#
loop_
_entity_poly.entity_id
_entity_poly.type
_entity_poly.pdbx_seq_one_letter_code
_entity_poly.pdbx_strand_id
1 'polypeptide(L)'
;GSNMCNNELSKYSKKIITPDNRNHFTVLDVGYLPKHTFVYYPLYVKTNNPTLKTAKATIIKETSANKSTSNANAKVYGTITEVSPELYQLILTKEGIYKNYYKPVVKVITSLVSKEKYKAITFVMTNKYKNKLPISSISPYPSELYESMIVKAAVHYQFPKKYINTYLKTLK
;
A
#
# COMPACT_ATOMS: atom_id res chain seq x y z
N GLY A 1 -1.19 0.85 0.93
CA GLY A 1 -0.32 1.98 0.74
C GLY A 1 -1.10 3.28 0.61
N SER A 2 -0.48 4.34 0.09
CA SER A 2 -1.09 5.67 -0.03
C SER A 2 -2.37 5.73 -0.89
N ASN A 3 -2.60 4.74 -1.76
CA ASN A 3 -3.83 4.63 -2.55
C ASN A 3 -5.10 4.39 -1.72
N MET A 4 -4.99 4.06 -0.43
CA MET A 4 -6.13 4.08 0.50
C MET A 4 -6.61 5.50 0.83
N CYS A 5 -5.80 6.51 0.58
CA CYS A 5 -6.15 7.89 0.87
C CYS A 5 -6.98 8.46 -0.27
N ASN A 6 -8.26 8.77 -0.03
CA ASN A 6 -9.15 9.38 -1.03
C ASN A 6 -8.56 10.65 -1.62
N ASN A 7 -7.82 11.44 -0.83
CA ASN A 7 -7.15 12.65 -1.32
C ASN A 7 -6.10 12.34 -2.39
N GLU A 8 -5.39 11.22 -2.27
CA GLU A 8 -4.42 10.82 -3.29
C GLU A 8 -5.12 10.36 -4.58
N LEU A 9 -6.16 9.51 -4.46
CA LEU A 9 -6.96 9.10 -5.62
C LEU A 9 -7.65 10.29 -6.28
N SER A 10 -8.19 11.22 -5.49
CA SER A 10 -8.80 12.46 -6.00
C SER A 10 -7.82 13.33 -6.79
N LYS A 11 -6.55 13.44 -6.36
CA LYS A 11 -5.52 14.17 -7.12
C LYS A 11 -5.26 13.56 -8.50
N TYR A 12 -5.33 12.24 -8.62
CA TYR A 12 -5.17 11.56 -9.91
C TYR A 12 -6.44 11.65 -10.74
N SER A 13 -7.62 11.46 -10.13
CA SER A 13 -8.92 11.59 -10.80
C SER A 13 -9.08 12.98 -11.44
N LYS A 14 -8.70 14.05 -10.75
CA LYS A 14 -8.74 15.44 -11.29
C LYS A 14 -7.84 15.66 -12.50
N LYS A 15 -6.89 14.78 -12.80
CA LYS A 15 -6.04 14.86 -13.99
C LYS A 15 -6.70 14.20 -15.21
N ILE A 16 -7.80 13.49 -15.00
CA ILE A 16 -8.53 12.81 -16.06
C ILE A 16 -9.64 13.74 -16.52
N ILE A 17 -9.52 14.23 -17.74
CA ILE A 17 -10.54 15.08 -18.35
C ILE A 17 -11.47 14.16 -19.12
N THR A 18 -12.71 14.01 -18.64
CA THR A 18 -13.77 13.32 -19.36
C THR A 18 -14.93 14.27 -19.57
N PRO A 19 -15.66 14.16 -20.70
CA PRO A 19 -16.78 15.05 -21.01
C PRO A 19 -17.92 14.98 -19.98
N ASP A 20 -18.03 13.86 -19.28
CA ASP A 20 -19.14 13.55 -18.35
C ASP A 20 -18.82 13.87 -16.89
N ASN A 21 -17.63 14.42 -16.58
CA ASN A 21 -17.19 14.76 -15.20
C ASN A 21 -17.44 13.62 -14.18
N ARG A 22 -17.42 12.36 -14.61
CA ARG A 22 -17.73 11.21 -13.76
C ARG A 22 -16.69 11.02 -12.66
N ASN A 23 -17.12 10.44 -11.56
CA ASN A 23 -16.20 10.01 -10.51
C ASN A 23 -15.40 8.78 -11.00
N HIS A 24 -14.08 8.86 -10.98
CA HIS A 24 -13.19 7.81 -11.46
C HIS A 24 -12.87 6.74 -10.43
N PHE A 25 -13.37 6.86 -9.21
CA PHE A 25 -13.21 5.83 -8.18
C PHE A 25 -14.38 5.81 -7.19
N THR A 26 -14.66 4.63 -6.66
CA THR A 26 -15.62 4.42 -5.56
C THR A 26 -15.03 3.43 -4.58
N VAL A 27 -14.99 3.79 -3.29
CA VAL A 27 -14.64 2.84 -2.24
C VAL A 27 -15.84 1.95 -1.98
N LEU A 28 -15.72 0.68 -2.33
CA LEU A 28 -16.80 -0.29 -2.20
C LEU A 28 -16.87 -0.86 -0.78
N ASP A 29 -15.71 -1.14 -0.18
CA ASP A 29 -15.65 -1.84 1.09
C ASP A 29 -14.29 -1.68 1.76
N VAL A 30 -14.21 -2.14 3.00
CA VAL A 30 -12.98 -2.32 3.77
C VAL A 30 -12.79 -3.80 4.02
N GLY A 31 -11.58 -4.30 3.76
CA GLY A 31 -11.32 -5.72 3.90
C GLY A 31 -9.91 -6.03 4.39
N TYR A 32 -9.62 -7.31 4.48
CA TYR A 32 -8.28 -7.78 4.84
C TYR A 32 -7.80 -8.88 3.90
N LEU A 33 -6.51 -8.87 3.67
CA LEU A 33 -5.77 -9.92 2.97
C LEU A 33 -5.17 -10.86 4.03
N PRO A 34 -5.61 -12.12 4.12
CA PRO A 34 -5.08 -13.07 5.10
C PRO A 34 -3.69 -13.57 4.72
N LYS A 35 -2.94 -14.05 5.70
CA LYS A 35 -1.61 -14.67 5.53
C LYS A 35 -0.59 -13.73 4.86
N HIS A 36 -0.71 -12.44 5.13
CA HIS A 36 0.23 -11.42 4.67
C HIS A 36 0.51 -10.43 5.79
N THR A 37 1.71 -9.85 5.74
CA THR A 37 2.15 -8.79 6.65
C THR A 37 2.42 -7.51 5.87
N PHE A 38 1.99 -6.38 6.41
CA PHE A 38 2.35 -5.06 5.92
C PHE A 38 3.73 -4.69 6.42
N VAL A 39 4.58 -4.19 5.53
CA VAL A 39 5.93 -3.73 5.89
C VAL A 39 6.27 -2.43 5.17
N TYR A 40 7.03 -1.58 5.86
CA TYR A 40 7.78 -0.52 5.22
C TYR A 40 9.11 -1.08 4.76
N TYR A 41 9.35 -1.05 3.46
CA TYR A 41 10.59 -1.52 2.89
C TYR A 41 11.49 -0.31 2.58
N PRO A 42 12.71 -0.25 3.10
CA PRO A 42 13.61 0.86 2.82
C PRO A 42 13.94 0.92 1.33
N LEU A 43 13.97 2.11 0.78
CA LEU A 43 14.35 2.35 -0.61
C LEU A 43 15.52 3.31 -0.68
N TYR A 44 16.46 3.00 -1.55
CA TYR A 44 17.47 3.96 -1.94
C TYR A 44 16.86 4.96 -2.92
N VAL A 45 16.81 6.21 -2.53
CA VAL A 45 16.58 7.31 -3.46
C VAL A 45 17.89 8.10 -3.50
N LYS A 46 18.47 8.23 -4.68
CA LYS A 46 19.62 9.09 -4.88
C LYS A 46 19.17 10.53 -4.61
N THR A 47 19.39 11.00 -3.39
CA THR A 47 19.08 12.36 -2.98
C THR A 47 20.36 13.02 -2.49
N ASN A 48 20.47 14.32 -2.69
CA ASN A 48 21.55 15.09 -2.12
C ASN A 48 21.42 15.28 -0.58
N ASN A 49 20.33 14.75 -0.01
CA ASN A 49 20.05 14.81 1.42
C ASN A 49 20.02 13.38 2.02
N PRO A 50 21.09 12.96 2.74
CA PRO A 50 21.20 11.61 3.32
C PRO A 50 20.18 11.35 4.45
N THR A 51 19.51 12.37 4.98
CA THR A 51 18.49 12.21 6.04
C THR A 51 17.11 11.91 5.51
N LEU A 52 16.91 11.86 4.19
CA LEU A 52 15.60 11.61 3.62
C LEU A 52 15.14 10.16 3.89
N LYS A 53 14.13 10.03 4.71
CA LYS A 53 13.46 8.75 4.99
C LYS A 53 12.69 8.30 3.75
N THR A 54 13.02 7.12 3.21
CA THR A 54 12.54 6.73 1.87
C THR A 54 11.83 5.38 1.82
N ALA A 55 11.52 4.78 2.98
CA ALA A 55 10.82 3.50 3.02
C ALA A 55 9.42 3.61 2.38
N LYS A 56 9.05 2.61 1.61
CA LYS A 56 7.74 2.48 0.95
C LYS A 56 7.02 1.24 1.43
N ALA A 57 5.69 1.33 1.49
CA ALA A 57 4.86 0.22 1.92
C ALA A 57 4.79 -0.89 0.87
N THR A 58 4.85 -2.12 1.34
CA THR A 58 4.55 -3.32 0.55
C THR A 58 3.90 -4.38 1.44
N ILE A 59 3.50 -5.51 0.85
CA ILE A 59 2.99 -6.67 1.57
C ILE A 59 3.92 -7.86 1.35
N ILE A 60 4.09 -8.67 2.37
CA ILE A 60 4.87 -9.91 2.31
C ILE A 60 3.95 -11.07 2.66
N LYS A 61 3.96 -12.13 1.83
CA LYS A 61 3.25 -13.37 2.13
C LYS A 61 3.97 -14.09 3.27
N GLU A 62 3.22 -14.52 4.27
CA GLU A 62 3.73 -15.39 5.33
C GLU A 62 4.10 -16.76 4.74
N THR A 63 5.34 -17.18 4.97
CA THR A 63 5.84 -18.51 4.61
C THR A 63 6.40 -19.21 5.84
N SER A 64 6.55 -20.53 5.79
CA SER A 64 7.15 -21.31 6.87
C SER A 64 8.55 -20.82 7.27
N ALA A 65 9.32 -20.30 6.31
CA ALA A 65 10.66 -19.78 6.53
C ALA A 65 10.67 -18.42 7.29
N ASN A 66 9.57 -17.66 7.27
CA ASN A 66 9.45 -16.36 7.93
C ASN A 66 8.73 -16.45 9.28
N LYS A 67 8.56 -17.66 9.82
CA LYS A 67 7.76 -17.91 11.04
C LYS A 67 8.34 -17.38 12.35
N SER A 68 9.57 -16.91 12.39
CA SER A 68 10.18 -16.39 13.64
C SER A 68 9.48 -15.13 14.19
N THR A 69 8.63 -14.47 13.38
CA THR A 69 7.80 -13.31 13.80
C THR A 69 6.34 -13.42 13.34
N SER A 70 5.93 -14.52 12.73
CA SER A 70 4.63 -14.63 12.08
C SER A 70 3.55 -15.09 13.03
N ASN A 71 2.63 -14.19 13.34
CA ASN A 71 1.31 -14.57 13.84
C ASN A 71 0.60 -15.38 12.74
N ALA A 72 0.15 -16.61 13.04
CA ALA A 72 -0.68 -17.44 12.14
C ALA A 72 -1.95 -16.69 11.65
N ASN A 73 -2.27 -15.58 12.28
CA ASN A 73 -3.40 -14.68 12.00
C ASN A 73 -2.98 -13.37 11.32
N ALA A 74 -1.80 -13.30 10.70
CA ALA A 74 -1.36 -12.09 10.01
C ALA A 74 -2.38 -11.65 8.93
N LYS A 75 -2.78 -10.39 9.01
CA LYS A 75 -3.75 -9.78 8.10
C LYS A 75 -3.27 -8.39 7.70
N VAL A 76 -3.39 -8.07 6.43
CA VAL A 76 -3.18 -6.71 5.94
C VAL A 76 -4.53 -6.09 5.62
N TYR A 77 -4.86 -5.01 6.29
CA TYR A 77 -6.11 -4.28 6.07
C TYR A 77 -5.96 -3.26 4.95
N GLY A 78 -7.03 -3.04 4.21
CA GLY A 78 -7.08 -2.10 3.10
C GLY A 78 -8.50 -1.78 2.65
N THR A 79 -8.64 -0.79 1.78
CA THR A 79 -9.88 -0.50 1.08
C THR A 79 -9.98 -1.33 -0.19
N ILE A 80 -11.19 -1.72 -0.55
CA ILE A 80 -11.57 -2.30 -1.84
C ILE A 80 -12.18 -1.15 -2.64
N THR A 81 -11.48 -0.75 -3.70
CA THR A 81 -11.85 0.44 -4.47
C THR A 81 -12.02 0.07 -5.93
N GLU A 82 -13.18 0.36 -6.48
CA GLU A 82 -13.39 0.35 -7.92
C GLU A 82 -12.79 1.60 -8.53
N VAL A 83 -12.14 1.44 -9.66
CA VAL A 83 -11.51 2.54 -10.38
C VAL A 83 -11.81 2.45 -11.87
N SER A 84 -11.93 3.60 -12.54
CA SER A 84 -12.06 3.61 -14.01
C SER A 84 -10.79 3.11 -14.68
N PRO A 85 -10.87 2.62 -15.93
CA PRO A 85 -9.69 2.20 -16.70
C PRO A 85 -8.62 3.30 -16.80
N GLU A 86 -9.02 4.55 -16.97
CA GLU A 86 -8.13 5.70 -17.08
C GLU A 86 -7.37 5.95 -15.77
N LEU A 87 -8.09 5.92 -14.64
CA LEU A 87 -7.47 6.07 -13.33
C LEU A 87 -6.54 4.89 -13.03
N TYR A 88 -6.91 3.68 -13.45
CA TYR A 88 -6.06 2.51 -13.30
C TYR A 88 -4.72 2.69 -14.03
N GLN A 89 -4.71 3.22 -15.25
CA GLN A 89 -3.47 3.50 -15.98
C GLN A 89 -2.56 4.52 -15.27
N LEU A 90 -3.15 5.56 -14.68
CA LEU A 90 -2.40 6.52 -13.87
C LEU A 90 -1.80 5.88 -12.61
N ILE A 91 -2.56 4.98 -11.96
CA ILE A 91 -2.05 4.21 -10.81
C ILE A 91 -0.88 3.31 -11.23
N LEU A 92 -0.96 2.60 -12.36
CA LEU A 92 0.15 1.78 -12.88
C LEU A 92 1.43 2.62 -13.07
N THR A 93 1.28 3.81 -13.63
CA THR A 93 2.39 4.75 -13.82
C THR A 93 2.99 5.20 -12.48
N LYS A 94 2.14 5.56 -11.52
CA LYS A 94 2.54 5.97 -10.17
C LYS A 94 3.28 4.86 -9.42
N GLU A 95 2.79 3.64 -9.50
CA GLU A 95 3.42 2.46 -8.88
C GLU A 95 4.71 2.05 -9.59
N GLY A 96 5.04 2.70 -10.69
CA GLY A 96 6.27 2.45 -11.45
C GLY A 96 6.32 1.04 -12.04
N ILE A 97 5.18 0.54 -12.54
CA ILE A 97 5.08 -0.79 -13.16
C ILE A 97 6.04 -0.89 -14.34
N TYR A 98 6.07 0.13 -15.20
CA TYR A 98 6.97 0.19 -16.35
C TYR A 98 8.46 0.27 -15.98
N LYS A 99 8.77 0.72 -14.75
CA LYS A 99 10.12 0.73 -14.17
C LYS A 99 10.43 -0.53 -13.37
N ASN A 100 9.47 -1.45 -13.29
CA ASN A 100 9.56 -2.70 -12.52
C ASN A 100 9.80 -2.46 -11.02
N TYR A 101 9.18 -1.39 -10.45
CA TYR A 101 9.24 -1.12 -9.01
C TYR A 101 8.21 -1.98 -8.27
N TYR A 102 6.98 -1.97 -8.74
CA TYR A 102 5.90 -2.83 -8.24
C TYR A 102 5.36 -3.68 -9.39
N LYS A 103 4.63 -4.72 -9.04
CA LYS A 103 3.84 -5.54 -9.96
C LYS A 103 2.41 -5.68 -9.46
N PRO A 104 1.41 -5.64 -10.35
CA PRO A 104 0.04 -5.96 -10.00
C PRO A 104 -0.10 -7.45 -9.72
N VAL A 105 -0.82 -7.80 -8.67
CA VAL A 105 -1.10 -9.19 -8.30
C VAL A 105 -2.55 -9.29 -7.89
N VAL A 106 -3.29 -10.24 -8.46
CA VAL A 106 -4.65 -10.55 -8.02
C VAL A 106 -4.61 -11.27 -6.68
N LYS A 107 -5.39 -10.80 -5.72
CA LYS A 107 -5.54 -11.38 -4.38
C LYS A 107 -7.02 -11.51 -4.03
N VAL A 108 -7.30 -12.47 -3.17
CA VAL A 108 -8.64 -12.63 -2.57
C VAL A 108 -8.65 -11.89 -1.24
N ILE A 109 -9.47 -10.86 -1.17
CA ILE A 109 -9.67 -10.01 0.01
C ILE A 109 -10.99 -10.41 0.66
N THR A 110 -11.02 -10.50 1.99
CA THR A 110 -12.25 -10.74 2.74
C THR A 110 -12.77 -9.42 3.30
N SER A 111 -14.03 -9.07 3.00
CA SER A 111 -14.73 -7.92 3.58
C SER A 111 -14.75 -8.00 5.12
N LEU A 112 -14.59 -6.85 5.76
CA LEU A 112 -14.78 -6.74 7.21
C LEU A 112 -16.26 -6.77 7.59
N VAL A 113 -17.12 -6.25 6.74
CA VAL A 113 -18.56 -6.12 7.00
C VAL A 113 -19.32 -7.35 6.54
N SER A 114 -19.36 -7.59 5.23
CA SER A 114 -20.17 -8.68 4.64
C SER A 114 -19.54 -10.06 4.77
N LYS A 115 -18.24 -10.14 5.06
CA LYS A 115 -17.43 -11.38 5.03
C LYS A 115 -17.30 -12.00 3.62
N GLU A 116 -17.81 -11.35 2.61
CA GLU A 116 -17.66 -11.76 1.22
C GLU A 116 -16.21 -11.67 0.75
N LYS A 117 -15.91 -12.42 -0.30
CA LYS A 117 -14.59 -12.50 -0.90
C LYS A 117 -14.56 -11.74 -2.22
N TYR A 118 -13.66 -10.78 -2.33
CA TYR A 118 -13.41 -10.00 -3.54
C TYR A 118 -12.09 -10.43 -4.19
N LYS A 119 -12.09 -10.59 -5.51
CA LYS A 119 -10.84 -10.64 -6.29
C LYS A 119 -10.42 -9.20 -6.59
N ALA A 120 -9.33 -8.75 -6.01
CA ALA A 120 -8.82 -7.39 -6.20
C ALA A 120 -7.35 -7.39 -6.61
N ILE A 121 -6.96 -6.36 -7.36
CA ILE A 121 -5.56 -6.13 -7.71
C ILE A 121 -4.89 -5.37 -6.57
N THR A 122 -3.75 -5.86 -6.12
CA THR A 122 -2.84 -5.15 -5.22
C THR A 122 -1.46 -5.04 -5.85
N PHE A 123 -0.68 -4.04 -5.44
CA PHE A 123 0.66 -3.81 -5.96
C PHE A 123 1.69 -4.31 -4.96
N VAL A 124 2.57 -5.20 -5.42
CA VAL A 124 3.61 -5.81 -4.59
C VAL A 124 4.98 -5.38 -5.13
N MET A 125 5.85 -4.95 -4.24
CA MET A 125 7.21 -4.55 -4.60
C MET A 125 7.98 -5.73 -5.21
N THR A 126 8.67 -5.48 -6.32
CA THR A 126 9.43 -6.52 -7.03
C THR A 126 10.75 -6.83 -6.31
N ASN A 127 11.25 -8.06 -6.47
CA ASN A 127 12.57 -8.43 -5.93
C ASN A 127 13.68 -7.60 -6.59
N LYS A 128 13.57 -7.29 -7.88
CA LYS A 128 14.52 -6.41 -8.58
C LYS A 128 14.63 -5.05 -7.91
N TYR A 129 13.51 -4.50 -7.42
CA TYR A 129 13.52 -3.23 -6.73
C TYR A 129 14.06 -3.35 -5.29
N LYS A 130 13.72 -4.44 -4.59
CA LYS A 130 14.26 -4.74 -3.25
C LYS A 130 15.78 -4.89 -3.26
N ASN A 131 16.33 -5.60 -4.27
CA ASN A 131 17.75 -5.95 -4.33
C ASN A 131 18.67 -4.80 -4.81
N LYS A 132 18.12 -3.66 -5.19
CA LYS A 132 18.94 -2.49 -5.60
C LYS A 132 19.56 -1.72 -4.43
N LEU A 133 19.40 -2.19 -3.21
CA LEU A 133 19.66 -1.42 -2.02
C LEU A 133 20.90 -1.91 -1.26
N PRO A 134 21.93 -1.08 -1.06
CA PRO A 134 22.93 -1.32 -0.03
C PRO A 134 22.27 -1.11 1.35
N ILE A 135 22.25 -2.15 2.16
CA ILE A 135 21.53 -2.21 3.45
C ILE A 135 22.09 -1.23 4.50
N SER A 136 23.30 -0.72 4.31
CA SER A 136 24.08 -0.04 5.36
C SER A 136 23.84 1.47 5.52
N SER A 137 23.12 2.13 4.62
CA SER A 137 23.00 3.61 4.62
C SER A 137 21.57 4.16 4.58
N ILE A 138 20.55 3.33 4.81
CA ILE A 138 19.18 3.69 4.54
C ILE A 138 18.37 3.72 5.82
N SER A 139 17.64 4.82 6.04
CA SER A 139 16.63 4.84 7.08
C SER A 139 15.56 3.78 6.80
N PRO A 140 15.34 2.79 7.69
CA PRO A 140 14.29 1.78 7.51
C PRO A 140 12.88 2.36 7.69
N TYR A 141 12.78 3.65 7.97
CA TYR A 141 11.53 4.32 8.30
C TYR A 141 10.97 5.11 7.12
N PRO A 142 9.64 5.16 6.97
CA PRO A 142 8.98 6.06 6.03
C PRO A 142 9.17 7.52 6.44
N SER A 143 8.92 8.45 5.52
CA SER A 143 8.79 9.86 5.91
C SER A 143 7.53 10.03 6.78
N GLU A 144 7.56 11.00 7.71
CA GLU A 144 6.41 11.31 8.58
C GLU A 144 5.13 11.60 7.78
N LEU A 145 5.26 12.36 6.69
CA LEU A 145 4.13 12.65 5.81
C LEU A 145 3.54 11.36 5.21
N TYR A 146 4.37 10.45 4.73
CA TYR A 146 3.91 9.21 4.12
C TYR A 146 3.26 8.27 5.14
N GLU A 147 3.86 8.12 6.33
CA GLU A 147 3.28 7.35 7.43
C GLU A 147 1.95 7.96 7.88
N SER A 148 1.92 9.29 8.11
CA SER A 148 0.71 10.01 8.52
C SER A 148 -0.45 9.83 7.54
N MET A 149 -0.19 9.85 6.23
CA MET A 149 -1.23 9.58 5.23
C MET A 149 -1.83 8.18 5.38
N ILE A 150 -0.99 7.17 5.57
CA ILE A 150 -1.45 5.78 5.73
C ILE A 150 -2.22 5.61 7.03
N VAL A 151 -1.71 6.15 8.13
CA VAL A 151 -2.34 6.07 9.45
C VAL A 151 -3.68 6.81 9.47
N LYS A 152 -3.76 8.02 8.92
CA LYS A 152 -5.01 8.79 8.81
C LYS A 152 -6.07 8.03 8.02
N ALA A 153 -5.70 7.42 6.89
CA ALA A 153 -6.61 6.60 6.12
C ALA A 153 -7.07 5.36 6.92
N ALA A 154 -6.17 4.68 7.61
CA ALA A 154 -6.51 3.52 8.43
C ALA A 154 -7.45 3.87 9.59
N VAL A 155 -7.28 5.04 10.21
CA VAL A 155 -8.19 5.55 11.25
C VAL A 155 -9.55 5.89 10.64
N HIS A 156 -9.57 6.60 9.51
CA HIS A 156 -10.80 6.97 8.81
C HIS A 156 -11.66 5.73 8.46
N TYR A 157 -11.02 4.67 7.98
CA TYR A 157 -11.67 3.40 7.64
C TYR A 157 -11.81 2.43 8.82
N GLN A 158 -11.58 2.91 10.05
CA GLN A 158 -11.78 2.15 11.29
C GLN A 158 -11.03 0.82 11.33
N PHE A 159 -9.80 0.77 10.81
CA PHE A 159 -8.97 -0.43 10.96
C PHE A 159 -8.71 -0.73 12.44
N PRO A 160 -8.49 -2.01 12.82
CA PRO A 160 -8.24 -2.36 14.22
C PRO A 160 -7.10 -1.55 14.83
N LYS A 161 -7.32 -0.93 15.99
CA LYS A 161 -6.32 -0.10 16.69
C LYS A 161 -4.99 -0.84 16.89
N LYS A 162 -5.06 -2.13 17.24
CA LYS A 162 -3.88 -2.99 17.40
C LYS A 162 -3.08 -3.06 16.09
N TYR A 163 -3.75 -3.21 14.94
CA TYR A 163 -3.08 -3.24 13.63
C TYR A 163 -2.39 -1.91 13.33
N ILE A 164 -3.07 -0.79 13.54
CA ILE A 164 -2.51 0.55 13.32
C ILE A 164 -1.25 0.74 14.16
N ASN A 165 -1.31 0.43 15.46
CA ASN A 165 -0.20 0.65 16.38
C ASN A 165 0.97 -0.32 16.15
N THR A 166 0.70 -1.56 15.69
CA THR A 166 1.74 -2.57 15.50
C THR A 166 2.46 -2.46 14.16
N TYR A 167 1.72 -2.12 13.10
CA TYR A 167 2.24 -2.25 11.73
C TYR A 167 2.34 -0.93 10.97
N LEU A 168 1.52 0.06 11.29
CA LEU A 168 1.47 1.30 10.52
C LEU A 168 2.26 2.44 11.14
N LYS A 169 2.36 2.49 12.47
CA LYS A 169 3.15 3.49 13.18
C LYS A 169 4.56 2.96 13.42
N THR A 170 5.54 3.62 12.88
CA THR A 170 6.98 3.29 13.07
C THR A 170 7.67 4.26 14.03
N LEU A 171 7.12 5.45 14.17
CA LEU A 171 7.59 6.46 15.12
C LEU A 171 6.82 6.27 16.44
N LYS A 172 7.57 5.94 17.49
CA LYS A 172 7.09 5.93 18.87
C LYS A 172 7.32 7.29 19.50
#